data_7759506174b6b2305974c017cfec9210
#
_entry.id   7759506174b6b2305974c017cfec9210
#
_cell.length_a   1.000
_cell.length_b   1.000
_cell.length_c   1.000
_cell.angle_alpha   90.00
_cell.angle_beta   90.00
_cell.angle_gamma   90.00
#
_symmetry.space_group_name_H-M   'P 1'
#
loop_
_entity.id
_entity.type
_entity.pdbx_description
1 polymer ?
#
loop_
_entity_poly.entity_id
_entity_poly.type
_entity_poly.pdbx_seq_one_letter_code
_entity_poly.pdbx_strand_id
1 'polypeptide(L)'
;MRKNSTQTKLRFNTRKDERAAKALRFAIAFVCFFVLLGGVSFLLLLKYYDFDLSKIAKTQEEESTVEQTETAVAQEIRGEYNYLLLCTSDADNAIRFAAVLTADMDHNALSLSPIEADKEIAAPDGSRGTVQQMLDDGGVSRLLSALEYTCSIDIAKYIRSTDSGFKAAVNAVGGIVMTVPESIDVHSEKLTFIINQGEQTMNGDTLLKYLRYHEGDLAGQMEILAEIFRQTFTAAEFSSADRVYTKMINAVESDISVLDFEQIKRGVQQLIAAGEPVSIH
;
A
#
# COMPACT_ATOMS: atom_id res chain seq x y z
N MET A 1 -57.46 25.61 60.40
CA MET A 1 -56.30 26.24 59.78
C MET A 1 -55.67 25.27 58.77
N ARG A 2 -55.92 25.44 57.47
CA ARG A 2 -55.31 24.64 56.38
C ARG A 2 -54.23 25.47 55.72
N LYS A 3 -53.00 25.05 55.77
CA LYS A 3 -51.88 25.65 55.04
C LYS A 3 -51.82 25.01 53.65
N ASN A 4 -52.10 25.79 52.61
CA ASN A 4 -51.85 25.45 51.24
C ASN A 4 -50.31 25.59 50.96
N SER A 5 -49.61 24.50 50.58
CA SER A 5 -48.26 24.57 50.07
C SER A 5 -48.34 24.60 48.55
N THR A 6 -48.01 25.75 47.97
CA THR A 6 -47.87 25.93 46.53
C THR A 6 -46.53 25.35 46.08
N GLN A 7 -46.55 24.25 45.40
CA GLN A 7 -45.30 23.70 44.74
C GLN A 7 -45.10 24.45 43.45
N THR A 8 -44.05 25.26 43.42
CA THR A 8 -43.55 25.91 42.21
C THR A 8 -42.70 24.85 41.41
N LYS A 9 -43.25 24.32 40.33
CA LYS A 9 -42.48 23.50 39.37
C LYS A 9 -41.60 24.44 38.55
N LEU A 10 -40.29 24.43 38.84
CA LEU A 10 -39.26 25.03 38.00
C LEU A 10 -39.12 24.23 36.71
N ARG A 11 -39.55 24.80 35.58
CA ARG A 11 -39.26 24.26 34.23
C ARG A 11 -37.84 24.68 33.83
N PHE A 12 -36.93 23.76 33.89
CA PHE A 12 -35.61 23.92 33.31
C PHE A 12 -35.58 23.45 31.83
N ASN A 13 -35.26 24.40 30.97
CA ASN A 13 -34.46 24.30 29.77
C ASN A 13 -35.05 23.66 28.49
N THR A 14 -35.90 24.38 27.83
CA THR A 14 -36.42 24.08 26.48
C THR A 14 -35.42 24.39 25.31
N ARG A 15 -34.32 25.13 25.55
CA ARG A 15 -33.40 25.54 24.49
C ARG A 15 -32.40 24.47 24.06
N LYS A 16 -32.05 23.51 24.93
CA LYS A 16 -31.16 22.41 24.60
C LYS A 16 -31.87 21.31 23.79
N ASP A 17 -33.12 21.07 24.14
CA ASP A 17 -33.96 20.07 23.49
C ASP A 17 -34.37 20.50 22.08
N GLU A 18 -34.60 21.80 21.84
CA GLU A 18 -34.91 22.33 20.51
C GLU A 18 -33.70 22.25 19.55
N ARG A 19 -32.46 22.44 20.04
CA ARG A 19 -31.26 22.32 19.24
C ARG A 19 -30.99 20.85 18.91
N ALA A 20 -31.18 19.95 19.84
CA ALA A 20 -31.06 18.52 19.63
C ALA A 20 -32.12 18.00 18.64
N ALA A 21 -33.37 18.47 18.76
CA ALA A 21 -34.43 18.12 17.82
C ALA A 21 -34.20 18.67 16.39
N LYS A 22 -33.65 19.88 16.27
CA LYS A 22 -33.27 20.46 14.95
C LYS A 22 -32.09 19.71 14.34
N ALA A 23 -31.04 19.36 15.13
CA ALA A 23 -29.91 18.56 14.68
C ALA A 23 -30.34 17.16 14.24
N LEU A 24 -31.25 16.52 14.98
CA LEU A 24 -31.78 15.21 14.61
C LEU A 24 -32.60 15.26 13.32
N ARG A 25 -33.45 16.27 13.14
CA ARG A 25 -34.21 16.46 11.88
C ARG A 25 -33.29 16.72 10.69
N PHE A 26 -32.22 17.50 10.88
CA PHE A 26 -31.24 17.74 9.86
C PHE A 26 -30.45 16.45 9.50
N ALA A 27 -30.05 15.66 10.50
CA ALA A 27 -29.39 14.37 10.29
C ALA A 27 -30.29 13.37 9.54
N ILE A 28 -31.58 13.30 9.90
CA ILE A 28 -32.56 12.44 9.18
C ILE A 28 -32.73 12.92 7.74
N ALA A 29 -32.90 14.22 7.49
CA ALA A 29 -33.02 14.77 6.15
C ALA A 29 -31.76 14.52 5.32
N PHE A 30 -30.56 14.61 5.91
CA PHE A 30 -29.29 14.33 5.28
C PHE A 30 -29.16 12.85 4.89
N VAL A 31 -29.52 11.93 5.79
CA VAL A 31 -29.53 10.49 5.50
C VAL A 31 -30.54 10.15 4.39
N CYS A 32 -31.77 10.72 4.44
CA CYS A 32 -32.77 10.53 3.39
C CYS A 32 -32.29 11.08 2.04
N PHE A 33 -31.60 12.21 2.01
CA PHE A 33 -31.04 12.78 0.80
C PHE A 33 -29.94 11.87 0.18
N PHE A 34 -29.07 11.30 1.01
CA PHE A 34 -28.05 10.34 0.56
C PHE A 34 -28.64 9.01 0.08
N VAL A 35 -29.67 8.51 0.75
CA VAL A 35 -30.39 7.30 0.32
C VAL A 35 -31.10 7.52 -1.02
N LEU A 36 -31.73 8.68 -1.23
CA LEU A 36 -32.36 9.05 -2.48
C LEU A 36 -31.34 9.22 -3.61
N LEU A 37 -30.24 9.96 -3.38
CA LEU A 37 -29.20 10.14 -4.37
C LEU A 37 -28.48 8.82 -4.68
N GLY A 38 -28.15 8.02 -3.67
CA GLY A 38 -27.53 6.70 -3.83
C GLY A 38 -28.45 5.73 -4.55
N GLY A 39 -29.74 5.74 -4.21
CA GLY A 39 -30.75 4.91 -4.88
C GLY A 39 -30.95 5.27 -6.34
N VAL A 40 -31.05 6.57 -6.64
CA VAL A 40 -31.17 7.05 -8.04
C VAL A 40 -29.88 6.74 -8.84
N SER A 41 -28.71 6.97 -8.27
CA SER A 41 -27.43 6.64 -8.90
C SER A 41 -27.29 5.14 -9.14
N PHE A 42 -27.73 4.31 -8.18
CA PHE A 42 -27.73 2.86 -8.30
C PHE A 42 -28.67 2.37 -9.39
N LEU A 43 -29.88 2.93 -9.47
CA LEU A 43 -30.85 2.61 -10.54
C LEU A 43 -30.37 3.05 -11.93
N LEU A 44 -29.67 4.19 -12.02
CA LEU A 44 -29.05 4.64 -13.25
C LEU A 44 -27.89 3.76 -13.69
N LEU A 45 -27.08 3.29 -12.75
CA LEU A 45 -26.02 2.30 -12.99
C LEU A 45 -26.61 0.96 -13.47
N LEU A 46 -27.64 0.47 -12.82
CA LEU A 46 -28.34 -0.77 -13.23
C LEU A 46 -28.87 -0.64 -14.67
N LYS A 47 -29.43 0.53 -15.03
CA LYS A 47 -29.94 0.78 -16.37
C LYS A 47 -28.83 0.97 -17.41
N TYR A 48 -27.73 1.58 -17.02
CA TYR A 48 -26.59 1.84 -17.92
C TYR A 48 -25.81 0.56 -18.25
N TYR A 49 -25.72 -0.37 -17.30
CA TYR A 49 -25.00 -1.64 -17.47
C TYR A 49 -25.90 -2.81 -17.85
N ASP A 50 -27.17 -2.58 -18.25
CA ASP A 50 -28.16 -3.63 -18.55
C ASP A 50 -28.19 -4.77 -17.48
N PHE A 51 -28.08 -4.38 -16.21
CA PHE A 51 -28.04 -5.33 -15.09
C PHE A 51 -29.48 -5.84 -14.81
N ASP A 52 -29.81 -6.99 -15.40
CA ASP A 52 -31.13 -7.61 -15.27
C ASP A 52 -31.22 -8.40 -13.95
N LEU A 53 -31.86 -7.78 -12.93
CA LEU A 53 -32.10 -8.41 -11.63
C LEU A 53 -32.95 -9.69 -11.72
N SER A 54 -33.67 -9.91 -12.81
CA SER A 54 -34.46 -11.14 -13.03
C SER A 54 -33.58 -12.37 -13.24
N LYS A 55 -32.31 -12.15 -13.68
CA LYS A 55 -31.33 -13.23 -13.82
C LYS A 55 -30.80 -13.73 -12.47
N ILE A 56 -30.68 -12.83 -11.49
CA ILE A 56 -30.20 -13.19 -10.14
C ILE A 56 -31.23 -14.02 -9.39
N ALA A 57 -32.54 -13.70 -9.56
CA ALA A 57 -33.61 -14.47 -8.89
C ALA A 57 -33.77 -15.86 -9.48
N LYS A 58 -33.48 -16.07 -10.78
CA LYS A 58 -33.55 -17.41 -11.41
C LYS A 58 -32.35 -18.29 -11.08
N THR A 59 -31.20 -17.72 -10.75
CA THR A 59 -30.00 -18.49 -10.39
C THR A 59 -30.17 -19.19 -9.02
N GLN A 60 -31.04 -18.72 -8.15
CA GLN A 60 -31.29 -19.38 -6.84
C GLN A 60 -32.25 -20.59 -6.91
N GLU A 61 -33.04 -20.75 -7.98
CA GLU A 61 -33.96 -21.90 -8.12
C GLU A 61 -33.36 -23.07 -8.94
N GLU A 62 -32.27 -22.87 -9.67
CA GLU A 62 -31.63 -23.92 -10.47
C GLU A 62 -30.40 -24.56 -9.81
N GLU A 63 -30.01 -24.15 -8.61
CA GLU A 63 -28.82 -24.67 -7.90
C GLU A 63 -29.05 -25.99 -7.16
N SER A 64 -30.09 -26.75 -7.52
CA SER A 64 -30.36 -28.08 -6.91
C SER A 64 -30.13 -29.28 -7.83
N THR A 65 -29.53 -29.13 -8.99
CA THR A 65 -29.09 -30.31 -9.75
C THR A 65 -28.02 -29.92 -10.78
N VAL A 66 -26.85 -30.41 -10.58
CA VAL A 66 -25.66 -30.58 -11.40
C VAL A 66 -24.45 -29.86 -10.78
N GLU A 67 -23.76 -30.64 -9.92
CA GLU A 67 -22.29 -30.45 -9.75
C GLU A 67 -21.62 -30.63 -11.12
N GLN A 68 -21.36 -29.52 -11.78
CA GLN A 68 -20.22 -29.42 -12.67
C GLN A 68 -19.35 -28.32 -12.12
N THR A 69 -18.32 -28.72 -11.38
CA THR A 69 -17.18 -27.93 -11.01
C THR A 69 -16.49 -27.52 -12.30
N GLU A 70 -16.96 -26.46 -12.96
CA GLU A 70 -16.06 -25.65 -13.77
C GLU A 70 -15.16 -24.92 -12.79
N THR A 71 -14.02 -25.56 -12.52
CA THR A 71 -12.86 -24.86 -11.99
C THR A 71 -12.59 -23.74 -12.99
N ALA A 72 -13.03 -22.53 -12.69
CA ALA A 72 -12.58 -21.36 -13.41
C ALA A 72 -11.05 -21.39 -13.32
N VAL A 73 -10.40 -21.82 -14.40
CA VAL A 73 -8.94 -21.80 -14.51
C VAL A 73 -8.58 -20.35 -14.30
N ALA A 74 -8.00 -20.05 -13.16
CA ALA A 74 -7.54 -18.69 -12.84
C ALA A 74 -6.63 -18.29 -13.98
N GLN A 75 -6.99 -17.22 -14.70
CA GLN A 75 -6.24 -16.76 -15.85
C GLN A 75 -4.83 -16.44 -15.38
N GLU A 76 -3.86 -17.18 -15.89
CA GLU A 76 -2.45 -17.01 -15.57
C GLU A 76 -2.00 -15.60 -15.94
N ILE A 77 -1.34 -14.93 -15.01
CA ILE A 77 -0.75 -13.61 -15.24
C ILE A 77 0.56 -13.82 -15.99
N ARG A 78 0.78 -13.10 -17.07
CA ARG A 78 1.94 -13.21 -17.93
C ARG A 78 2.57 -11.86 -18.20
N GLY A 79 3.82 -11.88 -18.67
CA GLY A 79 4.58 -10.70 -19.03
C GLY A 79 5.40 -10.12 -17.88
N GLU A 80 5.99 -8.97 -18.14
CA GLU A 80 6.88 -8.27 -17.22
C GLU A 80 6.20 -7.02 -16.68
N TYR A 81 6.30 -6.81 -15.38
CA TYR A 81 5.74 -5.67 -14.66
C TYR A 81 6.82 -4.99 -13.83
N ASN A 82 7.03 -3.70 -14.07
CA ASN A 82 8.00 -2.90 -13.32
C ASN A 82 7.30 -2.01 -12.30
N TYR A 83 7.81 -2.00 -11.08
CA TYR A 83 7.31 -1.20 -9.96
C TYR A 83 8.42 -0.32 -9.42
N LEU A 84 8.19 0.99 -9.31
CA LEU A 84 9.14 1.87 -8.64
C LEU A 84 8.97 1.74 -7.13
N LEU A 85 10.04 1.36 -6.44
CA LEU A 85 10.15 1.39 -4.99
C LEU A 85 10.98 2.60 -4.59
N LEU A 86 10.44 3.45 -3.72
CA LEU A 86 11.08 4.67 -3.27
C LEU A 86 10.92 4.84 -1.76
N CYS A 87 12.00 5.15 -1.07
CA CYS A 87 11.96 5.60 0.31
C CYS A 87 12.66 6.93 0.43
N THR A 88 12.02 7.87 1.12
CA THR A 88 12.56 9.22 1.34
C THR A 88 12.64 9.55 2.82
N SER A 89 13.50 10.46 3.17
CA SER A 89 13.60 11.02 4.53
C SER A 89 12.36 11.82 4.88
N ASP A 90 11.85 11.67 6.11
CA ASP A 90 10.79 12.51 6.66
C ASP A 90 11.23 13.98 6.83
N ALA A 91 12.55 14.24 6.95
CA ALA A 91 13.06 15.55 7.32
C ALA A 91 13.30 16.48 6.12
N ASP A 92 13.85 15.93 5.04
CA ASP A 92 14.37 16.71 3.91
C ASP A 92 14.04 16.12 2.54
N ASN A 93 13.18 15.10 2.48
CA ASN A 93 12.78 14.39 1.25
C ASN A 93 13.95 13.72 0.51
N ALA A 94 15.13 13.62 1.13
CA ALA A 94 16.27 12.94 0.54
C ALA A 94 15.97 11.46 0.29
N ILE A 95 16.32 10.97 -0.88
CA ILE A 95 16.13 9.57 -1.25
C ILE A 95 17.05 8.70 -0.38
N ARG A 96 16.45 7.75 0.36
CA ARG A 96 17.15 6.70 1.13
C ARG A 96 17.52 5.53 0.26
N PHE A 97 16.57 5.10 -0.54
CA PHE A 97 16.78 4.17 -1.65
C PHE A 97 15.75 4.41 -2.73
N ALA A 98 16.13 4.05 -3.95
CA ALA A 98 15.23 3.91 -5.07
C ALA A 98 15.61 2.64 -5.85
N ALA A 99 14.62 1.87 -6.28
CA ALA A 99 14.83 0.66 -7.06
C ALA A 99 13.64 0.39 -7.98
N VAL A 100 13.89 -0.26 -9.10
CA VAL A 100 12.83 -0.90 -9.90
C VAL A 100 12.76 -2.36 -9.49
N LEU A 101 11.60 -2.78 -8.99
CA LEU A 101 11.25 -4.19 -8.82
C LEU A 101 10.60 -4.67 -10.12
N THR A 102 11.23 -5.59 -10.81
CA THR A 102 10.69 -6.23 -12.00
C THR A 102 10.14 -7.60 -11.65
N ALA A 103 8.85 -7.82 -11.94
CA ALA A 103 8.20 -9.11 -11.83
C ALA A 103 8.05 -9.74 -13.22
N ASP A 104 8.89 -10.71 -13.53
CA ASP A 104 8.81 -11.53 -14.75
C ASP A 104 7.90 -12.73 -14.47
N MET A 105 6.66 -12.62 -14.89
CA MET A 105 5.64 -13.62 -14.64
C MET A 105 5.76 -14.83 -15.57
N ASP A 106 6.44 -14.70 -16.67
CA ASP A 106 6.68 -15.80 -17.61
C ASP A 106 7.77 -16.76 -17.10
N HIS A 107 8.71 -16.23 -16.31
CA HIS A 107 9.81 -17.01 -15.71
C HIS A 107 9.69 -17.17 -14.18
N ASN A 108 8.62 -16.64 -13.57
CA ASN A 108 8.40 -16.64 -12.11
C ASN A 108 9.60 -16.06 -11.33
N ALA A 109 10.14 -14.96 -11.81
CA ALA A 109 11.31 -14.30 -11.24
C ALA A 109 11.02 -12.87 -10.80
N LEU A 110 11.70 -12.44 -9.74
CA LEU A 110 11.76 -11.04 -9.34
C LEU A 110 13.20 -10.55 -9.44
N SER A 111 13.38 -9.32 -9.92
CA SER A 111 14.68 -8.67 -9.88
C SER A 111 14.55 -7.26 -9.28
N LEU A 112 15.62 -6.81 -8.62
CA LEU A 112 15.75 -5.47 -8.05
C LEU A 112 16.89 -4.75 -8.76
N SER A 113 16.55 -3.66 -9.43
CA SER A 113 17.52 -2.79 -10.09
C SER A 113 17.63 -1.48 -9.30
N PRO A 114 18.77 -1.20 -8.65
CA PRO A 114 18.95 0.02 -7.88
C PRO A 114 19.02 1.25 -8.77
N ILE A 115 18.55 2.38 -8.24
CA ILE A 115 18.61 3.69 -8.86
C ILE A 115 19.37 4.63 -7.92
N GLU A 116 20.50 5.15 -8.39
CA GLU A 116 21.28 6.13 -7.62
C GLU A 116 20.57 7.50 -7.58
N ALA A 117 20.48 8.10 -6.40
CA ALA A 117 19.81 9.40 -6.23
C ALA A 117 20.48 10.55 -6.99
N ASP A 118 21.78 10.49 -7.20
CA ASP A 118 22.60 11.47 -7.91
C ASP A 118 22.81 11.15 -9.41
N LYS A 119 22.26 10.01 -9.89
CA LYS A 119 22.30 9.66 -11.31
C LYS A 119 21.56 10.69 -12.15
N GLU A 120 22.23 11.20 -13.19
CA GLU A 120 21.60 12.10 -14.17
C GLU A 120 20.62 11.34 -15.07
N ILE A 121 19.41 11.86 -15.17
CA ILE A 121 18.34 11.37 -16.04
C ILE A 121 17.71 12.52 -16.82
N ALA A 122 17.03 12.20 -17.90
CA ALA A 122 16.34 13.17 -18.76
C ALA A 122 14.82 12.92 -18.73
N ALA A 123 14.05 13.99 -18.75
CA ALA A 123 12.59 13.91 -18.91
C ALA A 123 12.19 14.10 -20.40
N PRO A 124 10.97 13.69 -20.80
CA PRO A 124 10.49 13.82 -22.16
C PRO A 124 10.42 15.27 -22.69
N ASP A 125 10.35 16.26 -21.78
CA ASP A 125 10.35 17.70 -22.10
C ASP A 125 11.76 18.24 -22.44
N GLY A 126 12.78 17.37 -22.40
CA GLY A 126 14.18 17.72 -22.65
C GLY A 126 14.94 18.23 -21.42
N SER A 127 14.29 18.39 -20.27
CA SER A 127 14.95 18.76 -19.04
C SER A 127 15.84 17.62 -18.52
N ARG A 128 16.93 17.98 -17.85
CA ARG A 128 17.89 17.04 -17.24
C ARG A 128 18.14 17.41 -15.79
N GLY A 129 18.40 16.42 -14.98
CA GLY A 129 18.75 16.59 -13.57
C GLY A 129 19.00 15.24 -12.92
N THR A 130 19.37 15.25 -11.66
CA THR A 130 19.54 14.01 -10.91
C THR A 130 18.16 13.40 -10.58
N VAL A 131 18.14 12.12 -10.24
CA VAL A 131 16.95 11.43 -9.73
C VAL A 131 16.32 12.18 -8.57
N GLN A 132 17.15 12.67 -7.62
CA GLN A 132 16.70 13.51 -6.51
C GLN A 132 16.08 14.83 -7.01
N GLN A 133 16.71 15.52 -7.96
CA GLN A 133 16.19 16.78 -8.49
C GLN A 133 14.85 16.58 -9.22
N MET A 134 14.68 15.50 -9.99
CA MET A 134 13.42 15.20 -10.64
C MET A 134 12.29 14.96 -9.62
N LEU A 135 12.61 14.31 -8.49
CA LEU A 135 11.66 14.13 -7.39
C LEU A 135 11.31 15.48 -6.72
N ASP A 136 12.28 16.33 -6.47
CA ASP A 136 12.08 17.62 -5.77
C ASP A 136 11.32 18.64 -6.65
N ASP A 137 11.60 18.65 -7.96
CA ASP A 137 11.02 19.61 -8.90
C ASP A 137 9.55 19.30 -9.28
N GLY A 138 9.14 18.02 -9.29
CA GLY A 138 7.81 17.65 -9.77
C GLY A 138 7.23 16.38 -9.15
N GLY A 139 7.77 15.96 -8.02
CA GLY A 139 7.28 14.79 -7.27
C GLY A 139 7.49 13.47 -8.02
N VAL A 140 6.78 12.45 -7.55
CA VAL A 140 6.91 11.09 -8.10
C VAL A 140 6.53 11.03 -9.58
N SER A 141 5.52 11.78 -10.02
CA SER A 141 5.08 11.77 -11.42
C SER A 141 6.16 12.23 -12.39
N ARG A 142 6.92 13.28 -12.03
CA ARG A 142 8.04 13.75 -12.85
C ARG A 142 9.19 12.75 -12.84
N LEU A 143 9.50 12.18 -11.68
CA LEU A 143 10.52 11.16 -11.55
C LEU A 143 10.19 9.93 -12.40
N LEU A 144 8.95 9.43 -12.35
CA LEU A 144 8.48 8.31 -13.16
C LEU A 144 8.71 8.59 -14.66
N SER A 145 8.17 9.72 -15.16
CA SER A 145 8.31 10.07 -16.58
C SER A 145 9.78 10.18 -17.03
N ALA A 146 10.66 10.67 -16.16
CA ALA A 146 12.09 10.77 -16.46
C ALA A 146 12.80 9.40 -16.44
N LEU A 147 12.42 8.51 -15.52
CA LEU A 147 12.96 7.14 -15.44
C LEU A 147 12.50 6.32 -16.66
N GLU A 148 11.20 6.34 -16.98
CA GLU A 148 10.66 5.66 -18.15
C GLU A 148 11.33 6.11 -19.44
N TYR A 149 11.50 7.43 -19.60
CA TYR A 149 12.17 8.00 -20.76
C TYR A 149 13.65 7.61 -20.85
N THR A 150 14.39 7.71 -19.73
CA THR A 150 15.84 7.45 -19.70
C THR A 150 16.16 5.97 -19.81
N CYS A 151 15.39 5.11 -19.12
CA CYS A 151 15.65 3.68 -19.08
C CYS A 151 14.91 2.89 -20.17
N SER A 152 13.99 3.55 -20.91
CA SER A 152 13.13 2.92 -21.91
C SER A 152 12.33 1.74 -21.35
N ILE A 153 11.82 1.89 -20.13
CA ILE A 153 10.97 0.92 -19.43
C ILE A 153 9.58 1.54 -19.21
N ASP A 154 8.59 0.68 -19.06
CA ASP A 154 7.25 1.07 -18.60
C ASP A 154 7.14 0.74 -17.11
N ILE A 155 6.80 1.71 -16.27
CA ILE A 155 6.63 1.54 -14.82
C ILE A 155 5.14 1.47 -14.51
N ALA A 156 4.64 0.26 -14.28
CA ALA A 156 3.23 0.00 -14.08
C ALA A 156 2.65 0.74 -12.87
N LYS A 157 3.37 0.76 -11.76
CA LYS A 157 2.96 1.36 -10.47
C LYS A 157 4.15 1.79 -9.65
N TYR A 158 3.90 2.65 -8.64
CA TYR A 158 4.93 3.00 -7.67
C TYR A 158 4.48 2.80 -6.22
N ILE A 159 5.45 2.62 -5.35
CA ILE A 159 5.29 2.60 -3.89
C ILE A 159 6.35 3.53 -3.32
N ARG A 160 5.91 4.62 -2.74
CA ARG A 160 6.76 5.56 -2.02
C ARG A 160 6.47 5.50 -0.54
N SER A 161 7.49 5.26 0.25
CA SER A 161 7.46 5.39 1.70
C SER A 161 8.33 6.56 2.16
N THR A 162 8.09 7.03 3.37
CA THR A 162 9.04 7.86 4.12
C THR A 162 9.76 7.01 5.15
N ASP A 163 10.73 7.57 5.89
CA ASP A 163 11.39 6.87 7.01
C ASP A 163 10.35 6.27 7.99
N SER A 164 9.30 7.05 8.32
CA SER A 164 8.21 6.58 9.20
C SER A 164 7.32 5.55 8.53
N GLY A 165 7.00 5.70 7.25
CA GLY A 165 6.23 4.75 6.46
C GLY A 165 6.95 3.40 6.33
N PHE A 166 8.24 3.41 6.02
CA PHE A 166 9.07 2.21 5.96
C PHE A 166 9.05 1.45 7.30
N LYS A 167 9.26 2.17 8.41
CA LYS A 167 9.19 1.56 9.75
C LYS A 167 7.83 0.93 10.03
N ALA A 168 6.75 1.61 9.67
CA ALA A 168 5.40 1.10 9.85
C ALA A 168 5.13 -0.15 9.00
N ALA A 169 5.60 -0.18 7.75
CA ALA A 169 5.48 -1.32 6.85
C ALA A 169 6.19 -2.57 7.39
N VAL A 170 7.46 -2.43 7.80
CA VAL A 170 8.24 -3.52 8.41
C VAL A 170 7.59 -4.04 9.69
N ASN A 171 7.10 -3.14 10.55
CA ASN A 171 6.40 -3.54 11.78
C ASN A 171 5.05 -4.22 11.49
N ALA A 172 4.39 -3.89 10.38
CA ALA A 172 3.12 -4.51 9.99
C ALA A 172 3.26 -6.01 9.68
N VAL A 173 4.41 -6.42 9.17
CA VAL A 173 4.76 -7.82 8.90
C VAL A 173 5.47 -8.52 10.09
N GLY A 174 5.67 -7.82 11.21
CA GLY A 174 6.27 -8.40 12.42
C GLY A 174 7.79 -8.27 12.51
N GLY A 175 8.40 -7.50 11.63
CA GLY A 175 9.86 -7.37 11.50
C GLY A 175 10.43 -8.31 10.45
N ILE A 176 11.72 -8.16 10.16
CA ILE A 176 12.45 -8.94 9.16
C ILE A 176 13.66 -9.60 9.84
N VAL A 177 13.86 -10.88 9.61
CA VAL A 177 15.03 -11.61 10.09
C VAL A 177 16.22 -11.27 9.19
N MET A 178 17.27 -10.72 9.79
CA MET A 178 18.51 -10.37 9.06
C MET A 178 19.70 -11.08 9.71
N THR A 179 20.64 -11.54 8.88
CA THR A 179 21.92 -12.03 9.34
C THR A 179 22.96 -10.94 9.17
N VAL A 180 23.44 -10.40 10.29
CA VAL A 180 24.48 -9.35 10.31
C VAL A 180 25.85 -10.02 10.33
N PRO A 181 26.71 -9.79 9.31
CA PRO A 181 27.98 -10.51 9.19
C PRO A 181 28.99 -10.12 10.26
N GLU A 182 28.95 -8.90 10.75
CA GLU A 182 29.81 -8.37 11.81
C GLU A 182 29.06 -7.34 12.65
N SER A 183 29.50 -7.14 13.90
CA SER A 183 28.87 -6.14 14.76
C SER A 183 29.11 -4.74 14.23
N ILE A 184 28.04 -3.95 14.13
CA ILE A 184 28.03 -2.57 13.65
C ILE A 184 27.90 -1.66 14.86
N ASP A 185 28.85 -0.74 15.01
CA ASP A 185 28.85 0.29 16.04
C ASP A 185 29.06 1.66 15.37
N VAL A 186 27.98 2.42 15.23
CA VAL A 186 28.00 3.73 14.56
C VAL A 186 27.80 4.83 15.58
N HIS A 187 28.74 5.74 15.63
CA HIS A 187 28.71 6.98 16.42
C HIS A 187 29.00 8.17 15.52
N SER A 188 27.97 8.79 14.97
CA SER A 188 28.09 10.03 14.19
C SER A 188 27.04 11.05 14.64
N GLU A 189 27.21 12.29 14.25
CA GLU A 189 26.23 13.36 14.53
C GLU A 189 24.84 13.06 13.97
N LYS A 190 24.79 12.31 12.85
CA LYS A 190 23.55 12.00 12.13
C LYS A 190 22.93 10.65 12.51
N LEU A 191 23.75 9.72 13.00
CA LEU A 191 23.32 8.35 13.22
C LEU A 191 24.12 7.71 14.36
N THR A 192 23.43 7.22 15.38
CA THR A 192 24.05 6.50 16.49
C THR A 192 23.24 5.26 16.78
N PHE A 193 23.86 4.07 16.65
CA PHE A 193 23.24 2.79 16.96
C PHE A 193 24.27 1.68 17.01
N ILE A 194 23.89 0.58 17.66
CA ILE A 194 24.64 -0.67 17.69
C ILE A 194 23.73 -1.79 17.16
N ILE A 195 24.28 -2.61 16.25
CA ILE A 195 23.65 -3.85 15.78
C ILE A 195 24.68 -4.96 15.98
N ASN A 196 24.28 -5.99 16.75
CA ASN A 196 25.17 -7.10 17.01
C ASN A 196 25.28 -8.04 15.80
N GLN A 197 26.42 -8.73 15.68
CA GLN A 197 26.61 -9.81 14.71
C GLN A 197 25.61 -10.95 14.95
N GLY A 198 25.21 -11.63 13.89
CA GLY A 198 24.39 -12.84 13.90
C GLY A 198 22.98 -12.61 13.37
N GLU A 199 22.19 -13.67 13.44
CA GLU A 199 20.79 -13.67 13.03
C GLU A 199 19.91 -13.00 14.08
N GLN A 200 19.08 -12.06 13.66
CA GLN A 200 18.18 -11.34 14.54
C GLN A 200 16.97 -10.79 13.79
N THR A 201 15.83 -10.73 14.47
CA THR A 201 14.63 -10.05 13.93
C THR A 201 14.77 -8.55 14.14
N MET A 202 14.84 -7.80 13.05
CA MET A 202 14.88 -6.35 13.06
C MET A 202 13.46 -5.78 12.92
N ASN A 203 13.06 -4.94 13.87
CA ASN A 203 11.87 -4.11 13.73
C ASN A 203 12.15 -2.96 12.74
N GLY A 204 11.10 -2.19 12.39
CA GLY A 204 11.24 -1.12 11.40
C GLY A 204 12.30 -0.06 11.73
N ASP A 205 12.49 0.26 13.01
CA ASP A 205 13.50 1.24 13.42
C ASP A 205 14.92 0.69 13.23
N THR A 206 15.15 -0.54 13.65
CA THR A 206 16.45 -1.20 13.50
C THR A 206 16.79 -1.46 12.04
N LEU A 207 15.82 -1.93 11.25
CA LEU A 207 16.03 -2.21 9.83
C LEU A 207 16.30 -0.93 9.03
N LEU A 208 15.62 0.18 9.35
CA LEU A 208 15.92 1.49 8.73
C LEU A 208 17.34 1.96 9.07
N LYS A 209 17.79 1.79 10.31
CA LYS A 209 19.16 2.11 10.69
C LYS A 209 20.18 1.25 9.94
N TYR A 210 19.88 -0.03 9.77
CA TYR A 210 20.70 -0.95 9.01
C TYR A 210 20.75 -0.56 7.53
N LEU A 211 19.63 -0.23 6.93
CA LEU A 211 19.55 0.27 5.56
C LEU A 211 20.34 1.59 5.38
N ARG A 212 20.28 2.51 6.36
CA ARG A 212 21.05 3.75 6.35
C ARG A 212 22.55 3.54 6.58
N TYR A 213 22.95 2.48 7.26
CA TYR A 213 24.35 2.07 7.34
C TYR A 213 24.93 1.73 5.96
N HIS A 214 24.09 1.15 5.09
CA HIS A 214 24.41 0.87 3.70
C HIS A 214 24.11 2.05 2.74
N GLU A 215 23.96 3.29 3.25
CA GLU A 215 23.79 4.48 2.41
C GLU A 215 25.04 4.66 1.53
N GLY A 216 24.86 4.64 0.18
CA GLY A 216 25.97 4.63 -0.79
C GLY A 216 26.48 3.23 -1.18
N ASP A 217 26.06 2.19 -0.49
CA ASP A 217 26.28 0.79 -0.87
C ASP A 217 24.98 0.20 -1.46
N LEU A 218 24.80 0.38 -2.76
CA LEU A 218 23.60 -0.07 -3.46
C LEU A 218 23.40 -1.59 -3.36
N ALA A 219 24.47 -2.36 -3.38
CA ALA A 219 24.41 -3.82 -3.29
C ALA A 219 23.88 -4.24 -1.91
N GLY A 220 24.39 -3.65 -0.84
CA GLY A 220 23.92 -3.90 0.52
C GLY A 220 22.46 -3.48 0.71
N GLN A 221 22.04 -2.34 0.14
CA GLN A 221 20.63 -1.93 0.17
C GLN A 221 19.72 -2.91 -0.57
N MET A 222 20.13 -3.36 -1.77
CA MET A 222 19.33 -4.33 -2.54
C MET A 222 19.25 -5.69 -1.82
N GLU A 223 20.30 -6.14 -1.16
CA GLU A 223 20.25 -7.37 -0.35
C GLU A 223 19.22 -7.27 0.79
N ILE A 224 19.16 -6.12 1.47
CA ILE A 224 18.15 -5.87 2.51
C ILE A 224 16.73 -5.91 1.91
N LEU A 225 16.51 -5.24 0.78
CA LEU A 225 15.21 -5.25 0.11
C LEU A 225 14.84 -6.66 -0.40
N ALA A 226 15.80 -7.37 -0.97
CA ALA A 226 15.60 -8.75 -1.41
C ALA A 226 15.15 -9.64 -0.24
N GLU A 227 15.76 -9.49 0.93
CA GLU A 227 15.38 -10.27 2.11
C GLU A 227 13.97 -9.94 2.61
N ILE A 228 13.55 -8.67 2.53
CA ILE A 228 12.17 -8.28 2.82
C ILE A 228 11.20 -9.04 1.91
N PHE A 229 11.46 -9.08 0.60
CA PHE A 229 10.59 -9.79 -0.34
C PHE A 229 10.62 -11.31 -0.14
N ARG A 230 11.79 -11.93 0.09
CA ARG A 230 11.90 -13.37 0.36
C ARG A 230 11.07 -13.79 1.56
N GLN A 231 11.04 -12.98 2.62
CA GLN A 231 10.28 -13.31 3.83
C GLN A 231 8.80 -12.99 3.72
N THR A 232 8.42 -11.98 2.93
CA THR A 232 7.02 -11.57 2.80
C THR A 232 6.28 -12.31 1.69
N PHE A 233 6.97 -12.78 0.64
CA PHE A 233 6.36 -13.53 -0.46
C PHE A 233 6.37 -15.04 -0.18
N THR A 234 5.77 -15.41 0.94
CA THR A 234 5.60 -16.82 1.35
C THR A 234 4.12 -17.17 1.48
N ALA A 235 3.79 -18.45 1.37
CA ALA A 235 2.41 -18.91 1.52
C ALA A 235 1.82 -18.56 2.90
N ALA A 236 2.64 -18.53 3.95
CA ALA A 236 2.22 -18.16 5.30
C ALA A 236 1.83 -16.69 5.39
N GLU A 237 2.67 -15.79 4.87
CA GLU A 237 2.41 -14.35 4.89
C GLU A 237 1.33 -13.95 3.89
N PHE A 238 1.20 -14.64 2.77
CA PHE A 238 0.15 -14.42 1.78
C PHE A 238 -1.25 -14.53 2.39
N SER A 239 -1.48 -15.43 3.33
CA SER A 239 -2.76 -15.56 4.04
C SER A 239 -3.15 -14.30 4.83
N SER A 240 -2.19 -13.44 5.14
CA SER A 240 -2.40 -12.16 5.84
C SER A 240 -2.28 -10.92 4.94
N ALA A 241 -2.13 -11.10 3.62
CA ALA A 241 -1.88 -10.01 2.67
C ALA A 241 -2.90 -8.87 2.76
N ASP A 242 -4.20 -9.16 2.86
CA ASP A 242 -5.26 -8.14 2.97
C ASP A 242 -5.13 -7.30 4.25
N ARG A 243 -4.75 -7.94 5.35
CA ARG A 243 -4.51 -7.25 6.63
C ARG A 243 -3.27 -6.39 6.59
N VAL A 244 -2.19 -6.88 5.96
CA VAL A 244 -0.94 -6.13 5.78
C VAL A 244 -1.19 -4.95 4.86
N TYR A 245 -1.86 -5.15 3.71
CA TYR A 245 -2.23 -4.07 2.79
C TYR A 245 -3.03 -2.96 3.49
N THR A 246 -4.05 -3.32 4.27
CA THR A 246 -4.86 -2.34 5.02
C THR A 246 -4.03 -1.51 6.00
N LYS A 247 -2.99 -2.10 6.60
CA LYS A 247 -2.08 -1.37 7.48
C LYS A 247 -1.10 -0.49 6.70
N MET A 248 -0.63 -0.96 5.55
CA MET A 248 0.38 -0.27 4.75
C MET A 248 -0.18 0.89 3.94
N ILE A 249 -1.43 0.83 3.47
CA ILE A 249 -2.02 1.85 2.60
C ILE A 249 -2.01 3.27 3.22
N ASN A 250 -2.01 3.35 4.54
CA ASN A 250 -1.90 4.63 5.27
C ASN A 250 -0.45 5.03 5.59
N ALA A 251 0.52 4.15 5.33
CA ALA A 251 1.93 4.35 5.62
C ALA A 251 2.75 4.67 4.37
N VAL A 252 2.18 4.46 3.18
CA VAL A 252 2.85 4.65 1.89
C VAL A 252 1.99 5.52 0.96
N GLU A 253 2.65 6.21 0.06
CA GLU A 253 2.04 6.86 -1.10
C GLU A 253 2.17 5.91 -2.30
N SER A 254 1.07 5.68 -3.01
CA SER A 254 1.05 4.76 -4.16
C SER A 254 -0.10 5.09 -5.10
N ASP A 255 0.04 4.73 -6.37
CA ASP A 255 -1.04 4.75 -7.36
C ASP A 255 -1.72 3.36 -7.52
N ILE A 256 -1.40 2.42 -6.62
CA ILE A 256 -2.02 1.08 -6.60
C ILE A 256 -3.46 1.21 -6.09
N SER A 257 -4.42 0.98 -6.97
CA SER A 257 -5.83 0.89 -6.60
C SER A 257 -6.16 -0.47 -5.95
N VAL A 258 -7.35 -0.60 -5.37
CA VAL A 258 -7.82 -1.90 -4.83
C VAL A 258 -7.85 -2.99 -5.91
N LEU A 259 -8.21 -2.64 -7.16
CA LEU A 259 -8.22 -3.59 -8.27
C LEU A 259 -6.80 -4.00 -8.66
N ASP A 260 -5.86 -3.06 -8.68
CA ASP A 260 -4.45 -3.37 -8.93
C ASP A 260 -3.90 -4.28 -7.83
N PHE A 261 -4.26 -4.02 -6.56
CA PHE A 261 -3.84 -4.86 -5.44
C PHE A 261 -4.33 -6.31 -5.59
N GLU A 262 -5.58 -6.53 -6.00
CA GLU A 262 -6.11 -7.87 -6.25
C GLU A 262 -5.41 -8.58 -7.43
N GLN A 263 -4.98 -7.82 -8.43
CA GLN A 263 -4.18 -8.37 -9.52
C GLN A 263 -2.76 -8.72 -9.06
N ILE A 264 -2.09 -7.81 -8.35
CA ILE A 264 -0.76 -8.05 -7.76
C ILE A 264 -0.79 -9.26 -6.84
N LYS A 265 -1.81 -9.36 -5.98
CA LYS A 265 -2.01 -10.49 -5.06
C LYS A 265 -2.11 -11.82 -5.81
N ARG A 266 -2.84 -11.89 -6.93
CA ARG A 266 -2.89 -13.08 -7.79
C ARG A 266 -1.52 -13.40 -8.39
N GLY A 267 -0.77 -12.39 -8.85
CA GLY A 267 0.60 -12.56 -9.34
C GLY A 267 1.53 -13.13 -8.28
N VAL A 268 1.50 -12.57 -7.06
CA VAL A 268 2.28 -13.10 -5.93
C VAL A 268 1.88 -14.55 -5.60
N GLN A 269 0.59 -14.87 -5.64
CA GLN A 269 0.11 -16.24 -5.44
C GLN A 269 0.66 -17.20 -6.51
N GLN A 270 0.71 -16.76 -7.77
CA GLN A 270 1.28 -17.53 -8.86
C GLN A 270 2.79 -17.79 -8.64
N LEU A 271 3.55 -16.75 -8.26
CA LEU A 271 4.97 -16.88 -7.94
C LEU A 271 5.21 -17.88 -6.80
N ILE A 272 4.42 -17.79 -5.72
CA ILE A 272 4.51 -18.72 -4.58
C ILE A 272 4.15 -20.16 -5.01
N ALA A 273 3.12 -20.34 -5.85
CA ALA A 273 2.66 -21.66 -6.30
C ALA A 273 3.62 -22.34 -7.26
N ALA A 274 4.45 -21.58 -7.96
CA ALA A 274 5.50 -22.13 -8.84
C ALA A 274 6.57 -22.93 -8.09
N GLY A 275 6.63 -22.78 -6.73
CA GLY A 275 7.48 -23.60 -5.86
C GLY A 275 8.99 -23.30 -5.96
N GLU A 276 9.38 -22.39 -6.84
CA GLU A 276 10.72 -21.83 -6.86
C GLU A 276 10.83 -20.76 -5.79
N PRO A 277 11.92 -20.74 -4.98
CA PRO A 277 12.17 -19.57 -4.17
C PRO A 277 12.25 -18.38 -5.10
N VAL A 278 11.48 -17.33 -4.81
CA VAL A 278 11.51 -16.09 -5.59
C VAL A 278 12.97 -15.66 -5.70
N SER A 279 13.59 -15.92 -6.85
CA SER A 279 14.98 -15.53 -7.10
C SER A 279 14.98 -14.03 -7.30
N ILE A 280 15.63 -13.32 -6.38
CA ILE A 280 15.82 -11.87 -6.46
C ILE A 280 17.27 -11.68 -6.86
N HIS A 281 17.48 -11.16 -8.05
CA HIS A 281 18.80 -10.88 -8.62
C HIS A 281 19.08 -9.39 -8.55
#